data_db444bcddcfa1e898bd6fb0b16412626
#
_entry.id   db444bcddcfa1e898bd6fb0b16412626
#
_cell.length_a   1.000
_cell.length_b   1.000
_cell.length_c   1.000
_cell.angle_alpha   90.00
_cell.angle_beta   90.00
_cell.angle_gamma   90.00
#
_symmetry.space_group_name_H-M   'P 1'
#
loop_
_entity.id
_entity.type
_entity.pdbx_description
1 polymer ?
#
loop_
_entity_poly.entity_id
_entity_poly.type
_entity_poly.pdbx_seq_one_letter_code
_entity_poly.pdbx_strand_id
1 'polypeptide(L)'
;MNNISFTSSIKPVNIKSFSDYVGTKIPKKNFADFPWNIESSVVGKDVYTNRICDCTSCIITDGNNSILMHLNPEDSSNHCFNNVLMFLRNHIDLKNENLQGLLVGSKDTKKSLDIYNKFSNLLNRLEIKFSELQNGKSPTSVAYLKDTDEFLVSNAHIDRALKRKLCDQDVLKNSFKRVHIADCDDIA
;
A
#
# COMPACT_ATOMS: atom_id res chain seq x y z
N MET A 1 -16.13 -16.47 16.56
CA MET A 1 -15.18 -15.94 15.58
C MET A 1 -14.85 -14.54 16.04
N ASN A 2 -13.61 -14.27 16.46
CA ASN A 2 -13.23 -12.93 16.90
C ASN A 2 -13.08 -12.07 15.64
N ASN A 3 -13.96 -11.09 15.50
CA ASN A 3 -13.78 -10.02 14.52
C ASN A 3 -12.53 -9.23 14.92
N ILE A 4 -11.40 -9.57 14.34
CA ILE A 4 -10.19 -8.78 14.52
C ILE A 4 -10.31 -7.64 13.51
N SER A 5 -10.66 -6.45 14.01
CA SER A 5 -10.79 -5.27 13.16
C SER A 5 -9.42 -4.91 12.58
N PHE A 6 -9.40 -4.47 11.32
CA PHE A 6 -8.24 -3.82 10.71
C PHE A 6 -7.99 -2.52 11.49
N THR A 7 -6.86 -2.40 12.17
CA THR A 7 -6.62 -1.27 13.09
C THR A 7 -6.12 -0.02 12.39
N SER A 8 -5.32 -0.16 11.32
CA SER A 8 -4.81 1.01 10.58
C SER A 8 -5.84 1.60 9.65
N SER A 9 -6.02 2.90 9.72
CA SER A 9 -6.93 3.63 8.82
C SER A 9 -6.25 4.01 7.51
N ILE A 10 -7.03 4.08 6.41
CA ILE A 10 -6.58 4.65 5.14
C ILE A 10 -7.06 6.09 5.07
N LYS A 11 -6.12 7.02 4.98
CA LYS A 11 -6.37 8.46 4.96
C LYS A 11 -6.03 9.08 3.62
N PRO A 12 -7.02 9.57 2.86
CA PRO A 12 -6.77 10.31 1.64
C PRO A 12 -6.24 11.71 1.99
N VAL A 13 -5.13 12.09 1.36
CA VAL A 13 -4.50 13.40 1.56
C VAL A 13 -4.19 14.05 0.20
N ASN A 14 -4.21 15.38 0.13
CA ASN A 14 -3.79 16.05 -1.08
C ASN A 14 -2.28 15.92 -1.31
N ILE A 15 -1.83 16.09 -2.55
CA ILE A 15 -0.43 15.86 -2.96
C ILE A 15 0.53 16.75 -2.16
N LYS A 16 0.15 18.00 -1.90
CA LYS A 16 0.99 18.91 -1.11
C LYS A 16 1.14 18.42 0.32
N SER A 17 0.02 18.10 1.00
CA SER A 17 0.04 17.56 2.36
C SER A 17 0.81 16.25 2.45
N PHE A 18 0.66 15.36 1.45
CA PHE A 18 1.46 14.14 1.38
C PHE A 18 2.96 14.46 1.33
N SER A 19 3.37 15.35 0.43
CA SER A 19 4.78 15.75 0.27
C SER A 19 5.34 16.40 1.54
N ASP A 20 4.57 17.26 2.19
CA ASP A 20 4.96 17.90 3.46
C ASP A 20 5.14 16.86 4.57
N TYR A 21 4.23 15.88 4.67
CA TYR A 21 4.32 14.79 5.65
C TYR A 21 5.57 13.94 5.44
N VAL A 22 5.74 13.39 4.24
CA VAL A 22 6.87 12.48 3.97
C VAL A 22 8.21 13.22 4.03
N GLY A 23 8.26 14.47 3.58
CA GLY A 23 9.47 15.28 3.62
C GLY A 23 9.95 15.66 5.02
N THR A 24 9.03 15.74 5.99
CA THR A 24 9.34 16.14 7.37
C THR A 24 9.37 14.98 8.35
N LYS A 25 8.65 13.88 8.09
CA LYS A 25 8.44 12.79 9.05
C LYS A 25 9.18 11.51 8.68
N ILE A 26 9.39 11.24 7.40
CA ILE A 26 9.95 9.96 6.96
C ILE A 26 11.37 10.16 6.46
N PRO A 27 12.36 9.44 7.04
CA PRO A 27 13.74 9.48 6.54
C PRO A 27 13.83 9.07 5.06
N LYS A 28 14.67 9.76 4.28
CA LYS A 28 14.86 9.47 2.85
C LYS A 28 15.25 8.01 2.57
N LYS A 29 15.98 7.37 3.47
CA LYS A 29 16.34 5.94 3.37
C LYS A 29 15.13 4.99 3.42
N ASN A 30 14.00 5.45 3.91
CA ASN A 30 12.75 4.69 3.99
C ASN A 30 11.82 4.98 2.79
N PHE A 31 12.37 5.57 1.74
CA PHE A 31 11.71 5.78 0.47
C PHE A 31 12.03 4.63 -0.49
N ALA A 32 11.01 3.90 -0.91
CA ALA A 32 11.10 2.97 -2.04
C ALA A 32 10.90 3.76 -3.32
N ASP A 33 11.98 3.99 -4.05
CA ASP A 33 11.92 4.58 -5.39
C ASP A 33 11.35 3.56 -6.39
N PHE A 34 11.19 3.96 -7.62
CA PHE A 34 10.78 3.09 -8.72
C PHE A 34 11.83 1.98 -8.89
N PRO A 35 11.60 0.75 -8.42
CA PRO A 35 12.64 -0.26 -8.41
C PRO A 35 12.61 -1.07 -9.69
N TRP A 36 13.80 -1.45 -10.11
CA TRP A 36 13.97 -2.45 -11.15
C TRP A 36 13.97 -3.88 -10.59
N ASN A 37 13.99 -4.02 -9.25
CA ASN A 37 14.04 -5.31 -8.54
C ASN A 37 13.66 -5.19 -7.06
N ILE A 38 13.56 -6.31 -6.34
CA ILE A 38 13.23 -6.41 -4.91
C ILE A 38 14.23 -5.67 -4.00
N GLU A 39 15.47 -5.45 -4.47
CA GLU A 39 16.52 -4.79 -3.69
C GLU A 39 16.19 -3.32 -3.38
N SER A 40 15.25 -2.73 -4.11
CA SER A 40 14.74 -1.39 -3.85
C SER A 40 13.66 -1.33 -2.76
N SER A 41 13.26 -2.47 -2.20
CA SER A 41 12.33 -2.50 -1.09
C SER A 41 12.96 -1.92 0.16
N VAL A 42 12.16 -1.29 1.01
CA VAL A 42 12.63 -0.63 2.23
C VAL A 42 11.95 -1.20 3.46
N VAL A 43 12.69 -1.13 4.58
CA VAL A 43 12.22 -1.49 5.91
C VAL A 43 12.38 -0.29 6.83
N GLY A 44 11.36 0.01 7.61
CA GLY A 44 11.39 1.12 8.55
C GLY A 44 10.17 1.12 9.44
N LYS A 45 10.09 2.09 10.36
CA LYS A 45 8.85 2.35 11.11
C LYS A 45 7.84 3.02 10.19
N ASP A 46 8.28 4.11 9.57
CA ASP A 46 7.54 4.86 8.55
C ASP A 46 8.18 4.59 7.20
N VAL A 47 7.36 4.37 6.18
CA VAL A 47 7.82 4.07 4.82
C VAL A 47 6.93 4.80 3.80
N TYR A 48 7.48 5.13 2.63
CA TYR A 48 6.68 5.73 1.56
C TYR A 48 7.22 5.43 0.16
N THR A 49 6.34 5.52 -0.82
CA THR A 49 6.69 5.52 -2.24
C THR A 49 5.76 6.44 -3.04
N ASN A 50 6.22 6.79 -4.23
CA ASN A 50 5.54 7.71 -5.13
C ASN A 50 5.32 7.07 -6.51
N ARG A 51 4.41 7.68 -7.30
CA ARG A 51 4.25 7.41 -8.72
C ARG A 51 3.92 5.95 -9.07
N ILE A 52 3.14 5.29 -8.23
CA ILE A 52 2.57 3.98 -8.58
C ILE A 52 1.60 4.21 -9.75
N CYS A 53 2.02 3.90 -10.98
CA CYS A 53 1.20 3.98 -12.19
C CYS A 53 0.78 2.57 -12.62
N ASP A 54 1.64 1.91 -13.40
CA ASP A 54 1.46 0.53 -13.85
C ASP A 54 2.08 -0.49 -12.88
N CYS A 55 2.89 0.00 -11.95
CA CYS A 55 3.53 -0.79 -10.91
C CYS A 55 2.53 -1.25 -9.84
N THR A 56 2.99 -2.14 -8.98
CA THR A 56 2.27 -2.55 -7.77
C THR A 56 3.14 -2.26 -6.56
N SER A 57 2.56 -1.61 -5.57
CA SER A 57 3.20 -1.38 -4.27
C SER A 57 2.42 -2.11 -3.18
N CYS A 58 3.16 -2.71 -2.26
CA CYS A 58 2.63 -3.37 -1.09
C CYS A 58 3.34 -2.87 0.15
N ILE A 59 2.59 -2.35 1.11
CA ILE A 59 3.07 -2.04 2.46
C ILE A 59 2.51 -3.11 3.39
N ILE A 60 3.38 -3.67 4.25
CA ILE A 60 2.99 -4.60 5.32
C ILE A 60 3.60 -4.08 6.61
N THR A 61 2.82 -4.07 7.68
CA THR A 61 3.28 -3.65 9.00
C THR A 61 2.82 -4.64 10.07
N ASP A 62 3.63 -4.78 11.11
CA ASP A 62 3.31 -5.50 12.34
C ASP A 62 3.05 -4.54 13.52
N GLY A 63 2.91 -3.24 13.22
CA GLY A 63 2.77 -2.17 14.21
C GLY A 63 4.11 -1.68 14.79
N ASN A 64 5.21 -2.40 14.59
CA ASN A 64 6.56 -2.01 15.03
C ASN A 64 7.48 -1.70 13.85
N ASN A 65 7.46 -2.55 12.86
CA ASN A 65 8.20 -2.42 11.62
C ASN A 65 7.26 -2.44 10.44
N SER A 66 7.65 -1.77 9.39
CA SER A 66 6.92 -1.74 8.13
C SER A 66 7.86 -2.08 7.00
N ILE A 67 7.35 -2.84 6.07
CA ILE A 67 8.02 -3.18 4.81
C ILE A 67 7.25 -2.52 3.70
N LEU A 68 7.94 -1.88 2.79
CA LEU A 68 7.36 -1.38 1.55
C LEU A 68 8.10 -1.98 0.36
N MET A 69 7.35 -2.54 -0.55
CA MET A 69 7.82 -3.06 -1.83
C MET A 69 7.10 -2.31 -2.94
N HIS A 70 7.86 -1.87 -3.95
CA HIS A 70 7.32 -1.22 -5.13
C HIS A 70 7.89 -1.95 -6.35
N LEU A 71 7.11 -2.80 -6.98
CA LEU A 71 7.53 -3.67 -8.08
C LEU A 71 7.00 -3.20 -9.43
N ASN A 72 7.84 -3.32 -10.44
CA ASN A 72 7.51 -3.07 -11.82
C ASN A 72 6.66 -4.23 -12.38
N PRO A 73 5.75 -4.01 -13.34
CA PRO A 73 5.03 -5.08 -14.03
C PRO A 73 5.91 -6.17 -14.65
N GLU A 74 7.16 -5.84 -14.98
CA GLU A 74 8.14 -6.81 -15.51
C GLU A 74 8.66 -7.81 -14.45
N ASP A 75 8.50 -7.49 -13.16
CA ASP A 75 8.96 -8.30 -12.03
C ASP A 75 7.98 -9.41 -11.64
N SER A 76 7.08 -9.79 -12.53
CA SER A 76 6.04 -10.80 -12.25
C SER A 76 6.53 -12.26 -12.25
N SER A 77 7.84 -12.50 -12.35
CA SER A 77 8.41 -13.84 -12.35
C SER A 77 8.25 -14.56 -11.00
N ASN A 78 8.18 -15.90 -11.03
CA ASN A 78 8.15 -16.68 -9.79
C ASN A 78 9.44 -16.51 -8.97
N HIS A 79 10.57 -16.27 -9.62
CA HIS A 79 11.84 -15.99 -8.94
C HIS A 79 11.74 -14.68 -8.13
N CYS A 80 11.19 -13.63 -8.71
CA CYS A 80 10.97 -12.37 -8.00
C CYS A 80 10.08 -12.58 -6.76
N PHE A 81 8.99 -13.32 -6.88
CA PHE A 81 8.09 -13.58 -5.76
C PHE A 81 8.68 -14.50 -4.69
N ASN A 82 9.59 -15.39 -5.02
CA ASN A 82 10.39 -16.10 -4.02
C ASN A 82 11.28 -15.14 -3.23
N ASN A 83 11.91 -14.17 -3.90
CA ASN A 83 12.71 -13.14 -3.23
C ASN A 83 11.82 -12.23 -2.35
N VAL A 84 10.62 -11.86 -2.81
CA VAL A 84 9.62 -11.16 -2.00
C VAL A 84 9.32 -11.94 -0.72
N LEU A 85 9.03 -13.23 -0.81
CA LEU A 85 8.75 -14.06 0.35
C LEU A 85 9.94 -14.18 1.30
N MET A 86 11.15 -14.32 0.77
CA MET A 86 12.37 -14.32 1.60
C MET A 86 12.57 -12.98 2.29
N PHE A 87 12.36 -11.86 1.58
CA PHE A 87 12.45 -10.53 2.15
C PHE A 87 11.47 -10.32 3.30
N LEU A 88 10.22 -10.74 3.12
CA LEU A 88 9.20 -10.69 4.18
C LEU A 88 9.65 -11.48 5.41
N ARG A 89 10.06 -12.74 5.23
CA ARG A 89 10.50 -13.61 6.34
C ARG A 89 11.70 -13.08 7.13
N ASN A 90 12.56 -12.32 6.46
CA ASN A 90 13.78 -11.78 7.10
C ASN A 90 13.51 -10.50 7.91
N HIS A 91 12.39 -9.81 7.68
CA HIS A 91 12.18 -8.47 8.22
C HIS A 91 10.88 -8.31 9.03
N ILE A 92 9.97 -9.28 8.95
CA ILE A 92 8.70 -9.24 9.67
C ILE A 92 8.39 -10.63 10.25
N ASP A 93 7.84 -10.66 11.44
CA ASP A 93 7.34 -11.91 12.03
C ASP A 93 5.99 -12.26 11.38
N LEU A 94 6.01 -13.19 10.42
CA LEU A 94 4.82 -13.65 9.71
C LEU A 94 3.81 -14.42 10.59
N LYS A 95 4.15 -14.71 11.85
CA LYS A 95 3.23 -15.31 12.83
C LYS A 95 2.51 -14.26 13.67
N ASN A 96 2.86 -12.99 13.52
CA ASN A 96 2.20 -11.91 14.25
C ASN A 96 0.76 -11.74 13.75
N GLU A 97 -0.20 -11.94 14.62
CA GLU A 97 -1.64 -11.83 14.31
C GLU A 97 -2.09 -10.39 13.98
N ASN A 98 -1.24 -9.40 14.28
CA ASN A 98 -1.49 -7.99 13.99
C ASN A 98 -0.94 -7.54 12.63
N LEU A 99 -0.49 -8.47 11.78
CA LEU A 99 -0.06 -8.12 10.44
C LEU A 99 -1.20 -7.53 9.63
N GLN A 100 -0.92 -6.38 9.05
CA GLN A 100 -1.85 -5.69 8.18
C GLN A 100 -1.12 -5.06 6.99
N GLY A 101 -1.82 -4.86 5.89
CA GLY A 101 -1.20 -4.38 4.67
C GLY A 101 -2.09 -3.48 3.83
N LEU A 102 -1.43 -2.74 2.94
CA LEU A 102 -2.07 -1.98 1.88
C LEU A 102 -1.46 -2.39 0.54
N LEU A 103 -2.28 -2.90 -0.35
CA LEU A 103 -1.90 -3.25 -1.72
C LEU A 103 -2.46 -2.20 -2.69
N VAL A 104 -1.57 -1.53 -3.40
CA VAL A 104 -1.93 -0.51 -4.38
C VAL A 104 -1.33 -0.84 -5.73
N GLY A 105 -2.13 -0.83 -6.79
CA GLY A 105 -1.62 -1.11 -8.12
C GLY A 105 -2.63 -0.92 -9.24
N SER A 106 -2.12 -1.00 -10.46
CA SER A 106 -2.94 -0.93 -11.68
C SER A 106 -3.33 -2.33 -12.15
N LYS A 107 -4.51 -2.41 -12.75
CA LYS A 107 -4.98 -3.59 -13.49
C LYS A 107 -5.26 -3.29 -14.97
N ASP A 108 -4.69 -2.20 -15.48
CA ASP A 108 -4.99 -1.72 -16.83
C ASP A 108 -4.27 -2.51 -17.92
N THR A 109 -3.14 -3.16 -17.60
CA THR A 109 -2.42 -4.04 -18.52
C THR A 109 -2.38 -5.47 -17.99
N LYS A 110 -2.14 -6.44 -18.89
CA LYS A 110 -2.00 -7.86 -18.50
C LYS A 110 -0.86 -8.05 -17.49
N LYS A 111 0.28 -7.38 -17.69
CA LYS A 111 1.45 -7.47 -16.80
C LYS A 111 1.17 -6.84 -15.43
N SER A 112 0.54 -5.66 -15.41
CA SER A 112 0.13 -5.00 -14.16
C SER A 112 -0.86 -5.86 -13.37
N LEU A 113 -1.81 -6.49 -14.06
CA LEU A 113 -2.77 -7.40 -13.45
C LEU A 113 -2.09 -8.65 -12.88
N ASP A 114 -1.11 -9.21 -13.59
CA ASP A 114 -0.40 -10.41 -13.16
C ASP A 114 0.36 -10.17 -11.84
N ILE A 115 1.16 -9.10 -11.78
CA ILE A 115 1.92 -8.77 -10.55
C ILE A 115 0.98 -8.42 -9.38
N TYR A 116 -0.08 -7.68 -9.64
CA TYR A 116 -1.09 -7.36 -8.62
C TYR A 116 -1.72 -8.62 -8.04
N ASN A 117 -2.17 -9.54 -8.90
CA ASN A 117 -2.80 -10.79 -8.48
C ASN A 117 -1.81 -11.69 -7.73
N LYS A 118 -0.55 -11.72 -8.12
CA LYS A 118 0.49 -12.48 -7.40
C LYS A 118 0.70 -11.94 -5.98
N PHE A 119 0.72 -10.61 -5.80
CA PHE A 119 0.77 -10.03 -4.47
C PHE A 119 -0.47 -10.36 -3.65
N SER A 120 -1.66 -10.13 -4.18
CA SER A 120 -2.92 -10.44 -3.51
C SER A 120 -2.96 -11.92 -3.08
N ASN A 121 -2.59 -12.83 -3.98
CA ASN A 121 -2.52 -14.27 -3.66
C ASN A 121 -1.46 -14.58 -2.59
N LEU A 122 -0.30 -13.91 -2.62
CA LEU A 122 0.74 -14.11 -1.60
C LEU A 122 0.25 -13.66 -0.22
N LEU A 123 -0.37 -12.48 -0.12
CA LEU A 123 -0.91 -11.97 1.14
C LEU A 123 -1.99 -12.88 1.70
N ASN A 124 -2.92 -13.35 0.86
CA ASN A 124 -3.94 -14.31 1.26
C ASN A 124 -3.34 -15.64 1.77
N ARG A 125 -2.32 -16.17 1.09
CA ARG A 125 -1.64 -17.41 1.51
C ARG A 125 -0.87 -17.25 2.82
N LEU A 126 -0.43 -16.04 3.14
CA LEU A 126 0.24 -15.70 4.40
C LEU A 126 -0.75 -15.29 5.49
N GLU A 127 -2.07 -15.30 5.19
CA GLU A 127 -3.14 -14.90 6.10
C GLU A 127 -2.98 -13.46 6.62
N ILE A 128 -2.30 -12.60 5.84
CA ILE A 128 -2.14 -11.18 6.15
C ILE A 128 -3.41 -10.45 5.77
N LYS A 129 -3.99 -9.70 6.69
CA LYS A 129 -5.11 -8.82 6.41
C LYS A 129 -4.63 -7.62 5.59
N PHE A 130 -5.34 -7.26 4.55
CA PHE A 130 -4.94 -6.12 3.73
C PHE A 130 -6.12 -5.45 3.04
N SER A 131 -5.94 -4.17 2.73
CA SER A 131 -6.83 -3.40 1.87
C SER A 131 -6.25 -3.31 0.46
N GLU A 132 -7.12 -3.28 -0.53
CA GLU A 132 -6.75 -3.20 -1.94
C GLU A 132 -7.21 -1.88 -2.56
N LEU A 133 -6.31 -1.17 -3.22
CA LEU A 133 -6.60 0.05 -3.99
C LEU A 133 -6.18 -0.11 -5.45
N GLN A 134 -7.12 0.01 -6.39
CA GLN A 134 -6.84 -0.05 -7.82
C GLN A 134 -6.80 1.36 -8.40
N ASN A 135 -5.61 1.90 -8.60
CA ASN A 135 -5.40 3.28 -9.02
C ASN A 135 -5.63 3.54 -10.52
N GLY A 136 -5.81 2.50 -11.33
CA GLY A 136 -5.86 2.66 -12.79
C GLY A 136 -4.55 3.27 -13.29
N LYS A 137 -4.67 4.28 -14.17
CA LYS A 137 -3.53 5.05 -14.71
C LYS A 137 -3.18 6.29 -13.89
N SER A 138 -3.82 6.50 -12.74
CA SER A 138 -3.55 7.69 -11.93
C SER A 138 -2.32 7.47 -11.05
N PRO A 139 -1.23 8.21 -11.26
CA PRO A 139 -0.05 8.11 -10.41
C PRO A 139 -0.44 8.30 -8.95
N THR A 140 -0.22 7.28 -8.14
CA THR A 140 -0.61 7.24 -6.73
C THR A 140 0.63 7.19 -5.85
N SER A 141 0.61 7.91 -4.75
CA SER A 141 1.63 7.91 -3.72
C SER A 141 1.06 7.34 -2.43
N VAL A 142 1.82 6.52 -1.73
CA VAL A 142 1.40 5.90 -0.49
C VAL A 142 2.50 5.97 0.57
N ALA A 143 2.08 6.08 1.82
CA ALA A 143 2.96 6.03 2.98
C ALA A 143 2.26 5.30 4.12
N TYR A 144 3.04 4.74 5.04
CA TYR A 144 2.57 4.31 6.34
C TYR A 144 3.26 5.13 7.43
N LEU A 145 2.48 5.61 8.38
CA LEU A 145 2.92 6.37 9.54
C LEU A 145 2.64 5.57 10.82
N LYS A 146 3.68 5.11 11.48
CA LYS A 146 3.56 4.31 12.68
C LYS A 146 2.89 5.06 13.85
N ASP A 147 3.28 6.31 14.06
CA ASP A 147 2.81 7.08 15.23
C ASP A 147 1.29 7.28 15.24
N THR A 148 0.66 7.32 14.07
CA THR A 148 -0.79 7.47 13.91
C THR A 148 -1.48 6.18 13.47
N ASP A 149 -0.73 5.14 13.15
CA ASP A 149 -1.20 3.88 12.56
C ASP A 149 -2.07 4.12 11.32
N GLU A 150 -1.58 4.98 10.40
CA GLU A 150 -2.32 5.40 9.22
C GLU A 150 -1.58 5.07 7.94
N PHE A 151 -2.31 4.59 6.93
CA PHE A 151 -1.87 4.57 5.55
C PHE A 151 -2.31 5.87 4.86
N LEU A 152 -1.36 6.72 4.47
CA LEU A 152 -1.66 7.90 3.66
C LEU A 152 -1.71 7.53 2.18
N VAL A 153 -2.70 8.04 1.48
CA VAL A 153 -2.85 7.82 0.04
C VAL A 153 -3.10 9.15 -0.66
N SER A 154 -2.40 9.40 -1.77
CA SER A 154 -2.54 10.64 -2.54
C SER A 154 -2.47 10.39 -4.05
N ASN A 155 -3.34 11.05 -4.81
CA ASN A 155 -3.30 11.16 -6.25
C ASN A 155 -4.13 12.35 -6.75
N ALA A 156 -4.08 12.65 -8.04
CA ALA A 156 -4.83 13.77 -8.62
C ALA A 156 -6.36 13.65 -8.51
N HIS A 157 -6.90 12.44 -8.39
CA HIS A 157 -8.34 12.26 -8.17
C HIS A 157 -8.73 12.59 -6.73
N ILE A 158 -7.89 12.19 -5.75
CA ILE A 158 -8.02 12.57 -4.34
C ILE A 158 -8.00 14.09 -4.20
N ASP A 159 -7.03 14.77 -4.82
CA ASP A 159 -6.95 16.23 -4.78
C ASP A 159 -8.26 16.90 -5.25
N ARG A 160 -8.84 16.39 -6.33
CA ARG A 160 -10.10 16.91 -6.85
C ARG A 160 -11.29 16.60 -5.96
N ALA A 161 -11.32 15.41 -5.35
CA ALA A 161 -12.40 14.98 -4.48
C ALA A 161 -12.39 15.75 -3.13
N LEU A 162 -11.20 15.94 -2.54
CA LEU A 162 -11.06 16.72 -1.30
C LEU A 162 -11.52 18.18 -1.45
N LYS A 163 -11.31 18.79 -2.62
CA LYS A 163 -11.84 20.14 -2.91
C LYS A 163 -13.37 20.20 -2.83
N ARG A 164 -14.08 19.08 -3.00
CA ARG A 164 -15.54 18.98 -2.90
C ARG A 164 -16.02 18.77 -1.47
N LYS A 165 -15.12 18.72 -0.49
CA LYS A 165 -15.41 18.50 0.94
C LYS A 165 -16.19 17.20 1.20
N LEU A 166 -15.85 16.16 0.48
CA LEU A 166 -16.39 14.81 0.71
C LEU A 166 -15.76 14.20 1.96
N CYS A 167 -16.43 13.25 2.60
CA CYS A 167 -15.81 12.44 3.65
C CYS A 167 -14.74 11.51 3.06
N ASP A 168 -13.81 11.02 3.89
CA ASP A 168 -12.66 10.24 3.45
C ASP A 168 -13.07 8.97 2.69
N GLN A 169 -14.14 8.29 3.12
CA GLN A 169 -14.65 7.11 2.42
C GLN A 169 -15.13 7.43 1.01
N ASP A 170 -15.88 8.53 0.84
CA ASP A 170 -16.35 8.94 -0.49
C ASP A 170 -15.19 9.42 -1.37
N VAL A 171 -14.18 10.08 -0.77
CA VAL A 171 -12.96 10.45 -1.48
C VAL A 171 -12.26 9.21 -2.01
N LEU A 172 -12.09 8.18 -1.18
CA LEU A 172 -11.45 6.91 -1.59
C LEU A 172 -12.27 6.21 -2.67
N LYS A 173 -13.57 6.00 -2.48
CA LYS A 173 -14.47 5.35 -3.45
C LYS A 173 -14.43 6.05 -4.82
N ASN A 174 -14.44 7.38 -4.83
CA ASN A 174 -14.41 8.17 -6.06
C ASN A 174 -13.03 8.26 -6.73
N SER A 175 -11.96 7.94 -6.00
CA SER A 175 -10.58 8.09 -6.46
C SER A 175 -9.95 6.79 -6.96
N PHE A 176 -10.58 5.65 -6.68
CA PHE A 176 -10.11 4.32 -7.08
C PHE A 176 -11.23 3.56 -7.77
N LYS A 177 -10.90 2.80 -8.83
CA LYS A 177 -11.89 2.04 -9.61
C LYS A 177 -12.57 0.93 -8.80
N ARG A 178 -11.87 0.33 -7.84
CA ARG A 178 -12.39 -0.63 -6.88
C ARG A 178 -11.63 -0.43 -5.57
N VAL A 179 -12.35 -0.14 -4.51
CA VAL A 179 -11.82 -0.17 -3.15
C VAL A 179 -12.39 -1.42 -2.51
N HIS A 180 -11.56 -2.42 -2.28
CA HIS A 180 -11.83 -3.46 -1.29
C HIS A 180 -11.15 -3.03 -0.02
N ILE A 181 -11.86 -2.35 0.84
CA ILE A 181 -11.44 -2.12 2.22
C ILE A 181 -12.12 -3.26 2.97
N ALA A 182 -11.32 -4.23 3.41
CA ALA A 182 -11.80 -5.33 4.22
C ALA A 182 -12.22 -4.80 5.57
N ASP A 183 -13.24 -4.13 5.82
CA ASP A 183 -13.84 -3.71 7.10
C ASP A 183 -14.45 -2.29 7.06
N CYS A 184 -14.94 -1.81 5.89
CA CYS A 184 -15.81 -0.63 5.90
C CYS A 184 -17.26 -0.95 6.28
N ASP A 185 -17.60 -2.22 6.47
CA ASP A 185 -18.99 -2.63 6.72
C ASP A 185 -19.38 -2.64 8.21
N ASP A 186 -18.47 -2.33 9.14
CA ASP A 186 -18.73 -2.34 10.58
C ASP A 186 -18.89 -0.94 11.22
N ILE A 187 -19.12 0.10 10.42
CA ILE A 187 -19.51 1.43 10.94
C ILE A 187 -20.92 1.74 10.45
N ALA A 188 -21.88 1.08 11.02
CA ALA A 188 -23.29 1.47 11.03
C ALA A 188 -23.74 1.68 12.48
#